data_2ac6b22f16474fc64bbf43cafcd3ae6e
#
_entry.id   2ac6b22f16474fc64bbf43cafcd3ae6e
#
_cell.length_a   1.000
_cell.length_b   1.000
_cell.length_c   1.000
_cell.angle_alpha   90.00
_cell.angle_beta   90.00
_cell.angle_gamma   90.00
#
_symmetry.space_group_name_H-M   'P 1'
#
loop_
_entity.id
_entity.type
_entity.pdbx_description
1 polymer ?
#
loop_
_entity_poly.entity_id
_entity_poly.type
_entity_poly.pdbx_seq_one_letter_code
_entity_poly.pdbx_strand_id
1 'polypeptide(L)'
;NTSAPLFDALGDHPSITLVTATREGEAIAVAAGLWLGGAAPLIVIQNTGLLESGDSLRGTASRMGAAVPMLITGRGYAKMAKAGITPDEPRTRAFLTRPDVDTTAPLTEPTLDAWGIPFERCEEEEYAAATILRAIESARTEERPTAAIIACPLN
;
A
#
# COMPACT_ATOMS: atom_id res chain seq x y z
N ASN A 1 15.87 1.78 2.01
CA ASN A 1 14.52 1.22 2.15
C ASN A 1 13.82 1.94 3.30
N THR A 2 12.81 2.73 2.99
CA THR A 2 12.06 3.54 3.98
C THR A 2 11.28 2.69 5.00
N SER A 3 11.17 1.39 4.79
CA SER A 3 10.40 0.48 5.64
C SER A 3 11.28 -0.37 6.59
N ALA A 4 12.62 -0.25 6.55
CA ALA A 4 13.49 -1.11 7.35
C ALA A 4 13.23 -1.01 8.87
N PRO A 5 13.11 0.19 9.47
CA PRO A 5 12.83 0.30 10.91
C PRO A 5 11.49 -0.34 11.30
N LEU A 6 10.49 -0.27 10.43
CA LEU A 6 9.19 -0.91 10.65
C LEU A 6 9.32 -2.43 10.65
N PHE A 7 10.07 -3.00 9.70
CA PHE A 7 10.28 -4.46 9.64
C PHE A 7 11.06 -4.99 10.83
N ASP A 8 12.06 -4.24 11.32
CA ASP A 8 12.81 -4.60 12.52
C ASP A 8 11.88 -4.63 13.75
N ALA A 9 11.07 -3.58 13.93
CA ALA A 9 10.10 -3.52 15.03
C ALA A 9 9.02 -4.62 14.96
N LEU A 10 8.55 -4.96 13.77
CA LEU A 10 7.56 -6.03 13.57
C LEU A 10 8.17 -7.41 13.80
N GLY A 11 9.43 -7.63 13.38
CA GLY A 11 10.14 -8.90 13.55
C GLY A 11 10.41 -9.25 15.00
N ASP A 12 10.62 -8.25 15.84
CA ASP A 12 10.87 -8.43 17.28
C ASP A 12 9.59 -8.56 18.11
N HIS A 13 8.41 -8.34 17.51
CA HIS A 13 7.15 -8.34 18.26
C HIS A 13 6.64 -9.78 18.51
N PRO A 14 6.40 -10.20 19.76
CA PRO A 14 6.11 -11.59 20.11
C PRO A 14 4.78 -12.15 19.56
N SER A 15 3.86 -11.28 19.20
CA SER A 15 2.53 -11.66 18.68
C SER A 15 2.39 -11.50 17.17
N ILE A 16 3.47 -11.13 16.47
CA ILE A 16 3.46 -10.94 15.02
C ILE A 16 4.33 -12.01 14.36
N THR A 17 3.79 -12.65 13.34
CA THR A 17 4.57 -13.53 12.46
C THR A 17 4.89 -12.76 11.18
N LEU A 18 6.15 -12.44 10.98
CA LEU A 18 6.62 -11.79 9.77
C LEU A 18 6.86 -12.83 8.68
N VAL A 19 6.16 -12.68 7.55
CA VAL A 19 6.32 -13.52 6.35
C VAL A 19 6.89 -12.66 5.24
N THR A 20 8.08 -13.02 4.74
CA THR A 20 8.72 -12.31 3.63
C THR A 20 8.42 -13.01 2.31
N ALA A 21 7.88 -12.29 1.34
CA ALA A 21 7.68 -12.74 -0.03
C ALA A 21 8.70 -12.08 -0.96
N THR A 22 9.06 -12.76 -2.04
CA THR A 22 10.02 -12.24 -3.04
C THR A 22 9.36 -11.33 -4.07
N ARG A 23 8.06 -11.47 -4.26
CA ARG A 23 7.25 -10.66 -5.18
C ARG A 23 5.99 -10.17 -4.49
N GLU A 24 5.56 -8.97 -4.81
CA GLU A 24 4.41 -8.34 -4.20
C GLU A 24 3.10 -9.07 -4.56
N GLY A 25 2.96 -9.56 -5.79
CA GLY A 25 1.83 -10.39 -6.18
C GLY A 25 1.74 -11.70 -5.39
N GLU A 26 2.89 -12.31 -5.05
CA GLU A 26 2.96 -13.46 -4.15
C GLU A 26 2.50 -13.10 -2.73
N ALA A 27 2.96 -11.96 -2.21
CA ALA A 27 2.55 -11.48 -0.88
C ALA A 27 1.03 -11.35 -0.76
N ILE A 28 0.36 -10.82 -1.79
CA ILE A 28 -1.10 -10.71 -1.82
C ILE A 28 -1.78 -12.09 -1.83
N ALA A 29 -1.29 -13.02 -2.65
CA ALA A 29 -1.86 -14.36 -2.71
C ALA A 29 -1.68 -15.12 -1.37
N VAL A 30 -0.50 -15.00 -0.74
CA VAL A 30 -0.22 -15.56 0.58
C VAL A 30 -1.14 -14.96 1.64
N ALA A 31 -1.29 -13.63 1.65
CA ALA A 31 -2.17 -12.94 2.61
C ALA A 31 -3.63 -13.38 2.44
N ALA A 32 -4.13 -13.51 1.21
CA ALA A 32 -5.47 -14.02 0.96
C ALA A 32 -5.65 -15.47 1.47
N GLY A 33 -4.63 -16.32 1.29
CA GLY A 33 -4.62 -17.68 1.83
C GLY A 33 -4.59 -17.71 3.37
N LEU A 34 -3.78 -16.85 4.00
CA LEU A 34 -3.73 -16.71 5.46
C LEU A 34 -5.08 -16.23 6.02
N TRP A 35 -5.72 -15.26 5.37
CA TRP A 35 -7.05 -14.79 5.74
C TRP A 35 -8.08 -15.94 5.64
N LEU A 36 -8.06 -16.71 4.56
CA LEU A 36 -8.94 -17.87 4.40
C LEU A 36 -8.72 -18.92 5.51
N GLY A 37 -7.48 -19.06 5.98
CA GLY A 37 -7.10 -19.92 7.11
C GLY A 37 -7.46 -19.33 8.49
N GLY A 38 -8.12 -18.17 8.56
CA GLY A 38 -8.55 -17.52 9.81
C GLY A 38 -7.51 -16.61 10.45
N ALA A 39 -6.38 -16.32 9.78
CA ALA A 39 -5.41 -15.33 10.25
C ALA A 39 -5.87 -13.90 9.89
N ALA A 40 -5.26 -12.89 10.55
CA ALA A 40 -5.47 -11.47 10.28
C ALA A 40 -4.21 -10.88 9.61
N PRO A 41 -4.04 -11.02 8.29
CA PRO A 41 -2.87 -10.52 7.59
C PRO A 41 -2.89 -9.00 7.45
N LEU A 42 -1.70 -8.39 7.44
CA LEU A 42 -1.43 -7.03 6.98
C LEU A 42 -0.30 -7.09 5.97
N ILE A 43 -0.51 -6.55 4.78
CA ILE A 43 0.56 -6.44 3.78
C ILE A 43 1.30 -5.13 3.97
N VAL A 44 2.63 -5.17 3.92
CA VAL A 44 3.49 -4.00 3.88
C VAL A 44 4.27 -4.04 2.57
N ILE A 45 3.95 -3.12 1.67
CA ILE A 45 4.58 -3.03 0.34
C ILE A 45 4.90 -1.58 -0.02
N GLN A 46 5.78 -1.40 -1.00
CA GLN A 46 5.97 -0.10 -1.63
C GLN A 46 4.95 0.07 -2.77
N ASN A 47 4.56 1.31 -3.09
CA ASN A 47 3.63 1.57 -4.20
C ASN A 47 4.11 1.05 -5.57
N THR A 48 5.41 0.88 -5.78
CA THR A 48 5.95 0.20 -6.97
C THR A 48 5.48 -1.25 -7.05
N GLY A 49 5.52 -1.95 -5.91
CA GLY A 49 5.05 -3.33 -5.80
C GLY A 49 3.53 -3.46 -5.90
N LEU A 50 2.78 -2.45 -5.42
CA LEU A 50 1.35 -2.40 -5.67
C LEU A 50 1.04 -2.44 -7.17
N LEU A 51 1.74 -1.63 -7.98
CA LEU A 51 1.51 -1.60 -9.43
C LEU A 51 1.86 -2.93 -10.11
N GLU A 52 2.85 -3.67 -9.59
CA GLU A 52 3.20 -5.01 -10.09
C GLU A 52 2.14 -6.06 -9.72
N SER A 53 1.49 -5.93 -8.57
CA SER A 53 0.66 -6.97 -7.95
C SER A 53 -0.78 -7.02 -8.47
N GLY A 54 -1.15 -6.21 -9.47
CA GLY A 54 -2.53 -6.00 -9.91
C GLY A 54 -3.32 -7.27 -10.21
N ASP A 55 -2.72 -8.27 -10.82
CA ASP A 55 -3.44 -9.52 -11.14
C ASP A 55 -3.78 -10.32 -9.87
N SER A 56 -2.86 -10.45 -8.95
CA SER A 56 -3.12 -11.14 -7.67
C SER A 56 -4.15 -10.41 -6.82
N LEU A 57 -4.11 -9.08 -6.79
CA LEU A 57 -5.07 -8.27 -6.06
C LEU A 57 -6.48 -8.42 -6.67
N ARG A 58 -6.61 -8.18 -7.97
CA ARG A 58 -7.87 -8.30 -8.71
C ARG A 58 -8.40 -9.73 -8.75
N GLY A 59 -7.54 -10.69 -9.11
CA GLY A 59 -7.92 -12.07 -9.42
C GLY A 59 -8.06 -12.96 -8.20
N THR A 60 -7.41 -12.63 -7.09
CA THR A 60 -7.43 -13.43 -5.85
C THR A 60 -8.11 -12.67 -4.73
N ALA A 61 -7.44 -11.68 -4.12
CA ALA A 61 -7.93 -11.06 -2.89
C ALA A 61 -9.30 -10.39 -3.07
N SER A 62 -9.50 -9.58 -4.12
CA SER A 62 -10.77 -8.89 -4.36
C SER A 62 -11.91 -9.86 -4.70
N ARG A 63 -11.64 -10.87 -5.52
CA ARG A 63 -12.67 -11.86 -5.89
C ARG A 63 -13.09 -12.79 -4.75
N MET A 64 -12.20 -13.01 -3.79
CA MET A 64 -12.50 -13.82 -2.59
C MET A 64 -13.21 -13.00 -1.49
N GLY A 65 -13.30 -11.69 -1.62
CA GLY A 65 -13.73 -10.83 -0.52
C GLY A 65 -12.76 -10.86 0.66
N ALA A 66 -11.46 -11.10 0.38
CA ALA A 66 -10.48 -11.26 1.45
C ALA A 66 -10.21 -9.92 2.14
N ALA A 67 -10.40 -9.88 3.46
CA ALA A 67 -10.06 -8.73 4.31
C ALA A 67 -8.54 -8.60 4.43
N VAL A 68 -7.91 -8.07 3.39
CA VAL A 68 -6.45 -7.89 3.31
C VAL A 68 -6.12 -6.40 3.27
N PRO A 69 -5.89 -5.77 4.43
CA PRO A 69 -5.41 -4.40 4.49
C PRO A 69 -3.96 -4.30 3.99
N MET A 70 -3.65 -3.20 3.30
CA MET A 70 -2.32 -2.92 2.77
C MET A 70 -1.79 -1.61 3.35
N LEU A 71 -0.60 -1.65 3.96
CA LEU A 71 0.22 -0.50 4.25
C LEU A 71 1.13 -0.28 3.03
N ILE A 72 0.90 0.80 2.30
CA ILE A 72 1.63 1.13 1.08
C ILE A 72 2.58 2.29 1.37
N THR A 73 3.88 2.05 1.34
CA THR A 73 4.87 3.13 1.47
C THR A 73 4.99 3.91 0.17
N GLY A 74 4.82 5.23 0.27
CA GLY A 74 4.67 6.15 -0.87
C GLY A 74 6.00 6.61 -1.48
N ARG A 75 6.63 5.78 -2.32
CA ARG A 75 7.77 6.23 -3.12
C ARG A 75 7.33 7.36 -4.06
N GLY A 76 8.17 8.37 -4.19
CA GLY A 76 7.97 9.48 -5.10
C GLY A 76 7.25 10.70 -4.50
N TYR A 77 6.34 10.50 -3.55
CA TYR A 77 5.56 11.60 -2.95
C TYR A 77 6.47 12.69 -2.34
N ALA A 78 7.39 12.31 -1.46
CA ALA A 78 8.29 13.28 -0.81
C ALA A 78 9.24 13.98 -1.82
N LYS A 79 9.66 13.27 -2.89
CA LYS A 79 10.47 13.87 -3.96
C LYS A 79 9.68 14.93 -4.72
N MET A 80 8.46 14.62 -5.10
CA MET A 80 7.57 15.52 -5.83
C MET A 80 7.19 16.74 -4.97
N ALA A 81 6.85 16.53 -3.70
CA ALA A 81 6.55 17.62 -2.77
C ALA A 81 7.73 18.61 -2.63
N LYS A 82 8.97 18.11 -2.52
CA LYS A 82 10.17 18.96 -2.49
C LYS A 82 10.37 19.77 -3.78
N ALA A 83 9.89 19.27 -4.92
CA ALA A 83 9.93 19.98 -6.19
C ALA A 83 8.70 20.88 -6.41
N GLY A 84 7.79 21.00 -5.44
CA GLY A 84 6.55 21.77 -5.57
C GLY A 84 5.55 21.16 -6.55
N ILE A 85 5.61 19.84 -6.76
CA ILE A 85 4.76 19.11 -7.69
C ILE A 85 3.76 18.27 -6.90
N THR A 86 2.49 18.34 -7.27
CA THR A 86 1.46 17.45 -6.71
C THR A 86 1.31 16.18 -7.54
N PRO A 87 1.10 15.00 -6.92
CA PRO A 87 0.77 13.79 -7.65
C PRO A 87 -0.62 13.85 -8.32
N ASP A 88 -1.45 14.83 -7.93
CA ASP A 88 -2.83 14.98 -8.41
C ASP A 88 -2.91 15.75 -9.74
N GLU A 89 -1.78 16.20 -10.31
CA GLU A 89 -1.75 16.83 -11.63
C GLU A 89 -2.26 15.88 -12.74
N PRO A 90 -2.81 16.42 -13.84
CA PRO A 90 -3.27 15.61 -14.96
C PRO A 90 -2.16 14.73 -15.52
N ARG A 91 -2.39 13.43 -15.59
CA ARG A 91 -1.42 12.39 -16.02
C ARG A 91 -1.17 12.39 -17.52
N THR A 92 -0.80 13.56 -18.06
CA THR A 92 -0.41 13.70 -19.46
C THR A 92 0.96 13.04 -19.68
N ARG A 93 1.25 12.69 -20.94
CA ARG A 93 2.58 12.19 -21.31
C ARG A 93 3.68 13.20 -20.92
N ALA A 94 3.44 14.49 -21.14
CA ALA A 94 4.40 15.54 -20.80
C ALA A 94 4.71 15.57 -19.30
N PHE A 95 3.70 15.43 -18.45
CA PHE A 95 3.86 15.34 -16.99
C PHE A 95 4.62 14.08 -16.59
N LEU A 96 4.17 12.91 -17.05
CA LEU A 96 4.75 11.62 -16.65
C LEU A 96 6.19 11.39 -17.15
N THR A 97 6.66 12.16 -18.14
CA THR A 97 8.04 12.07 -18.64
C THR A 97 9.00 13.11 -18.05
N ARG A 98 8.55 13.94 -17.11
CA ARG A 98 9.39 14.91 -16.40
C ARG A 98 10.40 14.19 -15.50
N PRO A 99 11.68 14.64 -15.45
CA PRO A 99 12.72 13.99 -14.63
C PRO A 99 12.51 14.21 -13.10
N ASP A 100 11.74 15.20 -12.70
CA ASP A 100 11.37 15.52 -11.31
C ASP A 100 10.10 14.78 -10.84
N VAL A 101 9.37 14.12 -11.73
CA VAL A 101 8.21 13.28 -11.43
C VAL A 101 8.67 11.82 -11.26
N ASP A 102 8.37 11.23 -10.11
CA ASP A 102 8.42 9.77 -9.95
C ASP A 102 7.01 9.23 -10.26
N THR A 103 6.87 8.59 -11.42
CA THR A 103 5.57 8.16 -11.96
C THR A 103 4.80 7.21 -11.05
N THR A 104 5.47 6.59 -10.09
CA THR A 104 4.81 5.69 -9.13
C THR A 104 3.80 6.46 -8.28
N ALA A 105 4.15 7.67 -7.81
CA ALA A 105 3.25 8.47 -6.97
C ALA A 105 1.94 8.85 -7.69
N PRO A 106 1.96 9.52 -8.88
CA PRO A 106 0.72 9.92 -9.54
C PRO A 106 -0.09 8.76 -10.12
N LEU A 107 0.46 7.54 -10.18
CA LEU A 107 -0.27 6.35 -10.64
C LEU A 107 -0.85 5.50 -9.50
N THR A 108 -0.42 5.68 -8.26
CA THR A 108 -0.85 4.85 -7.13
C THR A 108 -2.36 4.95 -6.89
N GLU A 109 -2.86 6.14 -6.59
CA GLU A 109 -4.27 6.35 -6.24
C GLU A 109 -5.24 6.04 -7.39
N PRO A 110 -4.98 6.51 -8.63
CA PRO A 110 -5.85 6.17 -9.76
C PRO A 110 -5.89 4.67 -10.07
N THR A 111 -4.82 3.95 -9.75
CA THR A 111 -4.80 2.49 -9.91
C THR A 111 -5.68 1.82 -8.85
N LEU A 112 -5.62 2.26 -7.59
CA LEU A 112 -6.51 1.78 -6.53
C LEU A 112 -7.98 2.07 -6.85
N ASP A 113 -8.27 3.29 -7.33
CA ASP A 113 -9.62 3.66 -7.80
C ASP A 113 -10.11 2.74 -8.92
N ALA A 114 -9.27 2.54 -9.94
CA ALA A 114 -9.62 1.67 -11.08
C ALA A 114 -9.86 0.21 -10.67
N TRP A 115 -9.22 -0.25 -9.59
CA TRP A 115 -9.42 -1.59 -9.03
C TRP A 115 -10.54 -1.64 -7.99
N GLY A 116 -11.16 -0.50 -7.64
CA GLY A 116 -12.22 -0.40 -6.64
C GLY A 116 -11.74 -0.69 -5.22
N ILE A 117 -10.48 -0.41 -4.92
CA ILE A 117 -9.87 -0.59 -3.59
C ILE A 117 -10.01 0.72 -2.81
N PRO A 118 -10.72 0.75 -1.67
CA PRO A 118 -10.75 1.92 -0.81
C PRO A 118 -9.37 2.22 -0.23
N PHE A 119 -9.02 3.48 -0.21
CA PHE A 119 -7.73 3.90 0.36
C PHE A 119 -7.84 5.25 1.06
N GLU A 120 -6.84 5.51 1.89
CA GLU A 120 -6.59 6.83 2.50
C GLU A 120 -5.11 7.17 2.35
N ARG A 121 -4.81 8.42 1.93
CA ARG A 121 -3.43 8.94 1.86
C ARG A 121 -3.11 9.72 3.12
N CYS A 122 -2.03 9.35 3.79
CA CYS A 122 -1.47 10.02 4.96
C CYS A 122 -0.19 10.77 4.57
N GLU A 123 -0.18 12.07 4.75
CA GLU A 123 0.95 12.96 4.43
C GLU A 123 1.73 13.39 5.68
N GLU A 124 1.19 13.17 6.87
CA GLU A 124 1.78 13.57 8.15
C GLU A 124 1.99 12.34 9.05
N GLU A 125 3.22 12.19 9.59
CA GLU A 125 3.61 11.02 10.38
C GLU A 125 2.71 10.78 11.60
N GLU A 126 2.25 11.85 12.24
CA GLU A 126 1.39 11.75 13.43
C GLU A 126 0.06 11.03 13.17
N TYR A 127 -0.45 11.03 11.94
CA TYR A 127 -1.69 10.35 11.56
C TYR A 127 -1.49 8.96 10.97
N ALA A 128 -0.24 8.53 10.74
CA ALA A 128 0.05 7.28 10.04
C ALA A 128 -0.56 6.06 10.74
N ALA A 129 -0.38 5.95 12.06
CA ALA A 129 -0.94 4.84 12.83
C ALA A 129 -2.47 4.79 12.75
N ALA A 130 -3.13 5.94 12.89
CA ALA A 130 -4.59 6.02 12.81
C ALA A 130 -5.11 5.65 11.42
N THR A 131 -4.42 6.08 10.35
CA THR A 131 -4.76 5.74 8.96
C THR A 131 -4.62 4.24 8.70
N ILE A 132 -3.56 3.60 9.20
CA ILE A 132 -3.36 2.16 9.09
C ILE A 132 -4.48 1.40 9.82
N LEU A 133 -4.82 1.81 11.04
CA LEU A 133 -5.88 1.18 11.83
C LEU A 133 -7.24 1.31 11.14
N ARG A 134 -7.56 2.45 10.53
CA ARG A 134 -8.80 2.61 9.75
C ARG A 134 -8.83 1.67 8.53
N ALA A 135 -7.71 1.51 7.82
CA ALA A 135 -7.63 0.58 6.71
C ALA A 135 -7.85 -0.88 7.16
N ILE A 136 -7.27 -1.29 8.30
CA ILE A 136 -7.48 -2.62 8.90
C ILE A 136 -8.95 -2.83 9.25
N GLU A 137 -9.58 -1.87 9.93
CA GLU A 137 -10.98 -1.98 10.33
C GLU A 137 -11.93 -1.98 9.12
N SER A 138 -11.68 -1.11 8.12
CA SER A 138 -12.44 -1.10 6.87
C SER A 138 -12.34 -2.43 6.13
N ALA A 139 -11.14 -3.01 5.99
CA ALA A 139 -10.98 -4.31 5.36
C ALA A 139 -11.82 -5.40 6.04
N ARG A 140 -11.83 -5.39 7.37
CA ARG A 140 -12.57 -6.36 8.18
C ARG A 140 -14.09 -6.20 8.07
N THR A 141 -14.58 -4.96 8.11
CA THR A 141 -16.01 -4.68 8.09
C THR A 141 -16.62 -4.78 6.70
N GLU A 142 -15.86 -4.44 5.66
CA GLU A 142 -16.32 -4.45 4.28
C GLU A 142 -15.99 -5.76 3.53
N GLU A 143 -15.25 -6.67 4.19
CA GLU A 143 -14.83 -7.98 3.61
C GLU A 143 -14.16 -7.81 2.24
N ARG A 144 -13.16 -6.92 2.18
CA ARG A 144 -12.39 -6.64 0.95
C ARG A 144 -11.01 -6.06 1.23
N PRO A 145 -10.10 -6.06 0.23
CA PRO A 145 -8.84 -5.34 0.35
C PRO A 145 -9.07 -3.84 0.53
N THR A 146 -8.23 -3.20 1.36
CA THR A 146 -8.18 -1.75 1.58
C THR A 146 -6.74 -1.27 1.63
N ALA A 147 -6.48 0.03 1.57
CA ALA A 147 -5.13 0.55 1.59
C ALA A 147 -4.97 1.80 2.47
N ALA A 148 -3.83 1.86 3.18
CA ALA A 148 -3.28 3.08 3.77
C ALA A 148 -2.02 3.46 2.99
N ILE A 149 -2.02 4.59 2.30
CA ILE A 149 -0.85 5.11 1.58
C ILE A 149 -0.10 6.05 2.52
N ILE A 150 1.10 5.67 2.92
CA ILE A 150 1.95 6.49 3.77
C ILE A 150 2.90 7.29 2.88
N ALA A 151 2.55 8.54 2.63
CA ALA A 151 3.27 9.46 1.75
C ALA A 151 4.35 10.28 2.48
N CYS A 152 4.34 10.28 3.82
CA CYS A 152 5.37 10.88 4.66
C CYS A 152 6.55 9.93 4.90
N PRO A 153 7.75 10.43 5.31
CA PRO A 153 8.80 9.60 5.85
C PRO A 153 8.31 8.86 7.11
N LEU A 154 8.66 7.58 7.25
CA LEU A 154 8.52 6.82 8.50
C LEU A 154 9.88 6.85 9.20
N ASN A 155 9.98 7.52 10.33
CA ASN A 155 11.18 7.62 11.17
C ASN A 155 11.14 6.65 12.34
#